data_2a9015ecf05df4aad880a5b184b8a2bf
#
_entry.id   2a9015ecf05df4aad880a5b184b8a2bf
#
_cell.length_a   1.000
_cell.length_b   1.000
_cell.length_c   1.000
_cell.angle_alpha   90.00
_cell.angle_beta   90.00
_cell.angle_gamma   90.00
#
_symmetry.space_group_name_H-M   'P 1'
#
loop_
_entity.id
_entity.type
_entity.pdbx_description
1 polymer ?
#
loop_
_entity_poly.entity_id
_entity_poly.type
_entity_poly.pdbx_seq_one_letter_code
_entity_poly.pdbx_strand_id
1 'polypeptide(L)'
;TEDGRYHTIYNSNDGYPEWQKVDYYDDETDNYLQINNQIVVSHRFNDRWALNATGFYTYGYGFYKQYKDDADLCEYLNLPAGPTADVSADLIREKIMRNHLGGLNASAAYSVRKLDLAFGGSWSYYTCPHWGTLDWVSGMEKEQIGGRWYDNDVDKHDANLFARANWSVAKGLRLFADLQYRYVSYQAWGVNDNYVSEEVGMQPINVDKQYHFFNPRAGLSYTLADRNEFYFSFAVAQ
;
A
#
# COMPACT_ATOMS: atom_id res chain seq x y z
N THR A 1 19.81 -12.26 -10.24
CA THR A 1 20.46 -12.93 -11.36
C THR A 1 21.39 -11.94 -12.03
N GLU A 2 22.54 -12.35 -12.48
CA GLU A 2 23.53 -11.58 -13.24
C GLU A 2 23.01 -11.10 -14.62
N ASP A 3 21.74 -11.13 -14.80
CA ASP A 3 21.11 -11.03 -16.08
C ASP A 3 20.75 -9.58 -16.34
N GLY A 4 21.50 -8.97 -17.24
CA GLY A 4 21.13 -7.70 -17.83
C GLY A 4 19.70 -7.71 -18.36
N ARG A 5 19.14 -6.56 -18.62
CA ARG A 5 17.85 -6.44 -19.29
C ARG A 5 17.94 -6.97 -20.71
N TYR A 6 16.82 -7.51 -21.16
CA TYR A 6 16.68 -8.02 -22.52
C TYR A 6 15.56 -7.27 -23.22
N HIS A 7 15.83 -6.76 -24.43
CA HIS A 7 14.79 -6.32 -25.35
C HIS A 7 14.48 -7.42 -26.35
N THR A 8 13.22 -7.53 -26.72
CA THR A 8 12.80 -8.35 -27.83
C THR A 8 12.98 -7.53 -29.10
N ILE A 9 13.87 -7.97 -29.98
CA ILE A 9 13.97 -7.43 -31.34
C ILE A 9 13.33 -8.39 -32.31
N TYR A 10 12.61 -7.84 -33.28
CA TYR A 10 12.08 -8.66 -34.37
C TYR A 10 13.14 -8.73 -35.49
N ASN A 11 13.62 -9.94 -35.77
CA ASN A 11 14.47 -10.16 -36.91
C ASN A 11 13.62 -10.00 -38.18
N SER A 12 13.97 -9.06 -39.03
CA SER A 12 13.26 -8.78 -40.27
C SER A 12 13.34 -9.92 -41.30
N ASN A 13 14.21 -10.89 -41.07
CA ASN A 13 14.46 -11.98 -42.01
C ASN A 13 13.60 -13.23 -41.78
N ASP A 14 13.20 -13.50 -40.56
CA ASP A 14 12.44 -14.70 -40.19
C ASP A 14 11.16 -14.44 -39.41
N GLY A 15 10.96 -13.21 -38.90
CA GLY A 15 9.76 -12.81 -38.16
C GLY A 15 9.66 -13.35 -36.72
N TYR A 16 10.71 -14.00 -36.24
CA TYR A 16 10.76 -14.49 -34.87
C TYR A 16 11.41 -13.47 -33.93
N PRO A 17 10.88 -13.30 -32.70
CA PRO A 17 11.48 -12.41 -31.71
C PRO A 17 12.81 -12.98 -31.21
N GLU A 18 13.86 -12.19 -31.28
CA GLU A 18 15.14 -12.49 -30.65
C GLU A 18 15.32 -11.64 -29.38
N TRP A 19 15.93 -12.24 -28.37
CA TRP A 19 16.27 -11.55 -27.13
C TRP A 19 17.69 -10.99 -27.23
N GLN A 20 17.81 -9.69 -27.22
CA GLN A 20 19.11 -9.02 -27.17
C GLN A 20 19.35 -8.45 -25.78
N LYS A 21 20.52 -8.72 -25.22
CA LYS A 21 20.95 -8.08 -23.98
C LYS A 21 21.19 -6.59 -24.25
N VAL A 22 20.61 -5.76 -23.41
CA VAL A 22 20.75 -4.32 -23.44
C VAL A 22 21.59 -3.89 -22.26
N ASP A 23 22.61 -3.08 -22.50
CA ASP A 23 23.39 -2.51 -21.41
C ASP A 23 22.55 -1.47 -20.63
N TYR A 24 22.86 -1.36 -19.34
CA TYR A 24 22.29 -0.31 -18.52
C TYR A 24 23.01 1.01 -18.82
N TYR A 25 22.31 2.13 -18.69
CA TYR A 25 23.00 3.42 -18.62
C TYR A 25 23.57 3.61 -17.18
N ASP A 26 24.62 4.42 -17.06
CA ASP A 26 25.45 4.50 -15.85
C ASP A 26 24.70 4.87 -14.56
N ASP A 27 23.55 5.52 -14.65
CA ASP A 27 22.75 5.99 -13.49
C ASP A 27 21.39 5.29 -13.37
N GLU A 28 21.22 4.13 -14.02
CA GLU A 28 19.98 3.35 -13.87
C GLU A 28 19.92 2.75 -12.46
N THR A 29 18.92 3.15 -11.70
CA THR A 29 18.83 2.81 -10.29
C THR A 29 17.38 2.61 -9.83
N ASP A 30 17.22 1.76 -8.84
CA ASP A 30 16.00 1.57 -8.05
C ASP A 30 16.39 1.65 -6.57
N ASN A 31 15.94 2.70 -5.90
CA ASN A 31 16.28 2.99 -4.51
C ASN A 31 15.04 3.10 -3.65
N TYR A 32 15.09 2.50 -2.46
CA TYR A 32 14.06 2.65 -1.46
C TYR A 32 14.65 2.73 -0.05
N LEU A 33 14.32 3.80 0.66
CA LEU A 33 14.63 3.99 2.06
C LEU A 33 13.35 3.86 2.90
N GLN A 34 13.40 3.05 3.95
CA GLN A 34 12.30 2.96 4.91
C GLN A 34 12.82 3.10 6.35
N ILE A 35 12.20 3.98 7.12
CA ILE A 35 12.51 4.21 8.52
C ILE A 35 11.26 3.89 9.34
N ASN A 36 11.38 2.92 10.25
CA ASN A 36 10.29 2.48 11.13
C ASN A 36 10.60 2.88 12.56
N ASN A 37 9.62 3.52 13.21
CA ASN A 37 9.70 3.91 14.61
C ASN A 37 8.49 3.35 15.35
N GLN A 38 8.70 2.80 16.56
CA GLN A 38 7.65 2.26 17.39
C GLN A 38 7.89 2.59 18.86
N ILE A 39 6.82 2.90 19.56
CA ILE A 39 6.80 3.03 21.03
C ILE A 39 5.76 2.03 21.52
N VAL A 40 6.22 1.08 22.33
CA VAL A 40 5.38 0.03 22.92
C VAL A 40 5.26 0.24 24.42
N VAL A 41 4.04 0.29 24.90
CA VAL A 41 3.71 0.37 26.32
C VAL A 41 2.89 -0.84 26.69
N SER A 42 3.35 -1.61 27.67
CA SER A 42 2.62 -2.74 28.25
C SER A 42 2.60 -2.57 29.77
N HIS A 43 1.40 -2.57 30.32
CA HIS A 43 1.23 -2.38 31.75
C HIS A 43 0.19 -3.32 32.34
N ARG A 44 0.54 -3.97 33.43
CA ARG A 44 -0.38 -4.79 34.23
C ARG A 44 -0.73 -4.01 35.51
N PHE A 45 -1.97 -3.53 35.59
CA PHE A 45 -2.43 -2.78 36.76
C PHE A 45 -2.62 -3.67 38.01
N ASN A 46 -3.06 -4.90 37.77
CA ASN A 46 -3.28 -5.92 38.78
C ASN A 46 -3.48 -7.29 38.10
N ASP A 47 -3.84 -8.33 38.87
CA ASP A 47 -4.06 -9.69 38.36
C ASP A 47 -5.23 -9.80 37.36
N ARG A 48 -6.05 -8.75 37.23
CA ARG A 48 -7.24 -8.77 36.39
C ARG A 48 -7.09 -7.87 35.16
N TRP A 49 -6.33 -6.78 35.24
CA TRP A 49 -6.25 -5.77 34.21
C TRP A 49 -4.86 -5.65 33.61
N ALA A 50 -4.80 -5.75 32.29
CA ALA A 50 -3.60 -5.43 31.52
C ALA A 50 -3.95 -4.50 30.35
N LEU A 51 -3.03 -3.61 30.01
CA LEU A 51 -3.10 -2.67 28.89
C LEU A 51 -1.89 -2.85 28.01
N ASN A 52 -2.11 -2.85 26.69
CA ASN A 52 -1.05 -2.74 25.71
C ASN A 52 -1.40 -1.59 24.74
N ALA A 53 -0.41 -0.76 24.44
CA ALA A 53 -0.52 0.30 23.46
C ALA A 53 0.75 0.38 22.63
N THR A 54 0.62 0.62 21.33
CA THR A 54 1.75 0.79 20.42
C THR A 54 1.46 1.97 19.51
N GLY A 55 2.27 2.99 19.60
CA GLY A 55 2.35 4.07 18.62
C GLY A 55 3.41 3.74 17.60
N PHE A 56 3.16 3.96 16.33
CA PHE A 56 4.12 3.71 15.27
C PHE A 56 4.10 4.81 14.21
N TYR A 57 5.27 4.99 13.58
CA TYR A 57 5.44 5.88 12.44
C TYR A 57 6.49 5.31 11.49
N THR A 58 6.11 5.21 10.22
CA THR A 58 6.98 4.79 9.13
C THR A 58 7.11 5.91 8.12
N TYR A 59 8.32 6.23 7.76
CA TYR A 59 8.66 7.08 6.63
C TYR A 59 9.26 6.22 5.54
N GLY A 60 8.81 6.40 4.30
CA GLY A 60 9.39 5.77 3.13
C GLY A 60 9.65 6.80 2.03
N TYR A 61 10.77 6.65 1.35
CA TYR A 61 11.14 7.41 0.17
C TYR A 61 11.76 6.47 -0.84
N GLY A 62 11.21 6.47 -2.04
CA GLY A 62 11.73 5.62 -3.10
C GLY A 62 11.67 6.33 -4.45
N PHE A 63 12.60 5.98 -5.29
CA PHE A 63 12.62 6.41 -6.67
C PHE A 63 13.32 5.38 -7.54
N TYR A 64 12.92 5.33 -8.79
CA TYR A 64 13.67 4.61 -9.81
C TYR A 64 13.82 5.44 -11.06
N LYS A 65 14.96 5.26 -11.73
CA LYS A 65 15.26 5.89 -13.00
C LYS A 65 15.20 4.86 -14.11
N GLN A 66 14.71 5.27 -15.26
CA GLN A 66 14.55 4.40 -16.41
C GLN A 66 14.81 5.17 -17.70
N TYR A 67 15.70 4.61 -18.52
CA TYR A 67 15.89 5.06 -19.89
C TYR A 67 14.72 4.62 -20.77
N LYS A 68 14.28 5.49 -21.65
CA LYS A 68 13.30 5.25 -22.69
C LYS A 68 13.87 5.65 -24.03
N ASP A 69 13.89 4.67 -24.94
CA ASP A 69 14.29 4.85 -26.33
C ASP A 69 13.10 5.33 -27.14
N ASP A 70 13.31 6.35 -27.99
CA ASP A 70 12.30 6.89 -28.93
C ASP A 70 10.95 7.18 -28.25
N ALA A 71 10.96 7.78 -27.05
CA ALA A 71 9.76 8.06 -26.29
C ALA A 71 8.98 9.25 -26.86
N ASP A 72 7.67 9.13 -26.95
CA ASP A 72 6.79 10.23 -27.36
C ASP A 72 6.83 11.35 -26.30
N LEU A 73 7.33 12.52 -26.69
CA LEU A 73 7.46 13.66 -25.78
C LEU A 73 6.14 14.29 -25.35
N CYS A 74 5.06 14.03 -26.09
CA CYS A 74 3.72 14.47 -25.68
C CYS A 74 3.27 13.82 -24.36
N GLU A 75 3.74 12.60 -24.07
CA GLU A 75 3.46 11.94 -22.79
C GLU A 75 4.11 12.61 -21.58
N TYR A 76 5.16 13.41 -21.78
CA TYR A 76 6.02 13.91 -20.70
C TYR A 76 6.08 15.43 -20.57
N LEU A 77 5.97 16.14 -21.68
CA LEU A 77 6.29 17.58 -21.70
C LEU A 77 5.04 18.48 -21.80
N ASN A 78 3.86 17.91 -21.86
CA ASN A 78 2.61 18.67 -21.99
C ASN A 78 2.69 19.70 -23.16
N LEU A 79 3.29 19.28 -24.27
CA LEU A 79 3.47 20.10 -25.46
C LEU A 79 2.11 20.45 -26.07
N PRO A 80 1.91 21.67 -26.53
CA PRO A 80 0.65 22.04 -27.19
C PRO A 80 0.44 21.20 -28.44
N ALA A 81 -0.78 20.68 -28.62
CA ALA A 81 -1.18 19.99 -29.83
C ALA A 81 -0.92 20.86 -31.05
N GLY A 82 -0.10 20.37 -31.98
CA GLY A 82 0.29 21.07 -33.18
C GLY A 82 0.95 20.12 -34.18
N PRO A 83 1.40 20.60 -35.36
CA PRO A 83 2.05 19.72 -36.35
C PRO A 83 3.39 19.07 -35.87
N THR A 84 3.75 19.26 -34.62
CA THR A 84 4.91 18.66 -33.95
C THR A 84 4.51 17.53 -32.97
N ALA A 85 3.28 17.02 -33.08
CA ALA A 85 2.75 15.98 -32.18
C ALA A 85 3.51 14.63 -32.23
N ASP A 86 4.29 14.40 -33.28
CA ASP A 86 5.12 13.19 -33.45
C ASP A 86 6.59 13.43 -33.08
N VAL A 87 6.86 14.23 -32.07
CA VAL A 87 8.24 14.43 -31.60
C VAL A 87 8.59 13.38 -30.58
N SER A 88 9.46 12.46 -30.95
CA SER A 88 10.05 11.50 -30.04
C SER A 88 11.52 11.81 -29.76
N ALA A 89 11.98 11.38 -28.60
CA ALA A 89 13.38 11.46 -28.22
C ALA A 89 13.71 10.41 -27.14
N ASP A 90 14.99 10.11 -27.04
CA ASP A 90 15.48 9.35 -25.91
C ASP A 90 15.43 10.19 -24.64
N LEU A 91 15.02 9.58 -23.56
CA LEU A 91 14.91 10.26 -22.29
C LEU A 91 15.24 9.36 -21.08
N ILE A 92 15.59 9.99 -19.98
CA ILE A 92 15.66 9.34 -18.67
C ILE A 92 14.56 9.92 -17.79
N ARG A 93 13.61 9.07 -17.45
CA ARG A 93 12.54 9.39 -16.51
C ARG A 93 12.84 8.89 -15.11
N GLU A 94 12.42 9.65 -14.13
CA GLU A 94 12.45 9.28 -12.73
C GLU A 94 11.03 9.23 -12.18
N LYS A 95 10.66 8.15 -11.49
CA LYS A 95 9.40 8.02 -10.77
C LYS A 95 9.69 7.94 -9.28
N ILE A 96 9.01 8.77 -8.53
CA ILE A 96 9.32 9.05 -7.13
C ILE A 96 8.07 8.83 -6.29
N MET A 97 8.26 8.26 -5.10
CA MET A 97 7.21 8.16 -4.09
C MET A 97 7.74 8.55 -2.71
N ARG A 98 6.87 9.15 -1.91
CA ARG A 98 7.17 9.48 -0.51
C ARG A 98 5.98 9.11 0.36
N ASN A 99 6.14 8.12 1.20
CA ASN A 99 5.03 7.67 2.03
C ASN A 99 5.25 7.95 3.52
N HIS A 100 4.17 8.24 4.18
CA HIS A 100 4.07 8.37 5.63
C HIS A 100 2.94 7.47 6.12
N LEU A 101 3.24 6.64 7.10
CA LEU A 101 2.25 5.80 7.78
C LEU A 101 2.41 6.02 9.28
N GLY A 102 1.40 6.54 9.93
CA GLY A 102 1.38 6.69 11.38
C GLY A 102 0.14 6.09 12.00
N GLY A 103 0.22 5.64 13.23
CA GLY A 103 -0.93 5.06 13.88
C GLY A 103 -0.75 4.67 15.33
N LEU A 104 -1.85 4.21 15.89
CA LEU A 104 -1.95 3.74 17.26
C LEU A 104 -2.75 2.45 17.32
N ASN A 105 -2.23 1.47 18.04
CA ASN A 105 -2.97 0.27 18.44
C ASN A 105 -3.08 0.28 19.96
N ALA A 106 -4.26 0.03 20.51
CA ALA A 106 -4.43 -0.10 21.94
C ALA A 106 -5.40 -1.23 22.27
N SER A 107 -5.12 -1.98 23.32
CA SER A 107 -5.99 -3.04 23.81
C SER A 107 -5.90 -3.17 25.31
N ALA A 108 -7.04 -3.48 25.94
CA ALA A 108 -7.12 -3.84 27.33
C ALA A 108 -7.68 -5.26 27.49
N ALA A 109 -7.10 -6.00 28.42
CA ALA A 109 -7.56 -7.31 28.82
C ALA A 109 -8.06 -7.27 30.26
N TYR A 110 -9.18 -7.97 30.51
CA TYR A 110 -9.77 -8.12 31.83
C TYR A 110 -10.09 -9.58 32.07
N SER A 111 -9.52 -10.17 33.09
CA SER A 111 -9.74 -11.56 33.46
C SER A 111 -10.32 -11.67 34.87
N VAL A 112 -11.47 -12.33 35.00
CA VAL A 112 -12.08 -12.60 36.30
C VAL A 112 -12.71 -13.98 36.35
N ARG A 113 -12.23 -14.82 37.26
CA ARG A 113 -12.74 -16.21 37.46
C ARG A 113 -12.77 -17.01 36.14
N LYS A 114 -13.95 -17.10 35.53
CA LYS A 114 -14.23 -17.89 34.33
C LYS A 114 -14.44 -17.04 33.08
N LEU A 115 -14.23 -15.74 33.16
CA LEU A 115 -14.48 -14.78 32.09
C LEU A 115 -13.21 -14.00 31.74
N ASP A 116 -12.81 -14.09 30.49
CA ASP A 116 -11.75 -13.28 29.91
C ASP A 116 -12.35 -12.37 28.86
N LEU A 117 -12.12 -11.08 29.02
CA LEU A 117 -12.53 -10.03 28.10
C LEU A 117 -11.28 -9.37 27.48
N ALA A 118 -11.34 -9.07 26.21
CA ALA A 118 -10.37 -8.20 25.55
C ALA A 118 -11.12 -7.22 24.66
N PHE A 119 -10.74 -5.96 24.74
CA PHE A 119 -11.28 -4.92 23.87
C PHE A 119 -10.19 -3.93 23.50
N GLY A 120 -10.34 -3.34 22.37
CA GLY A 120 -9.34 -2.43 21.85
C GLY A 120 -9.68 -1.91 20.47
N GLY A 121 -8.71 -1.27 19.88
CA GLY A 121 -8.82 -0.76 18.53
C GLY A 121 -7.49 -0.32 17.98
N SER A 122 -7.53 0.05 16.73
CA SER A 122 -6.43 0.68 16.04
C SER A 122 -6.92 1.81 15.15
N TRP A 123 -6.05 2.75 14.92
CA TRP A 123 -6.22 3.77 13.91
C TRP A 123 -4.88 4.01 13.23
N SER A 124 -4.89 4.11 11.91
CA SER A 124 -3.73 4.51 11.12
C SER A 124 -4.12 5.49 10.02
N TYR A 125 -3.18 6.35 9.71
CA TYR A 125 -3.22 7.27 8.59
C TYR A 125 -2.02 7.02 7.70
N TYR A 126 -2.30 6.89 6.41
CA TYR A 126 -1.30 6.73 5.35
C TYR A 126 -1.49 7.82 4.31
N THR A 127 -0.41 8.46 3.90
CA THR A 127 -0.37 9.35 2.76
C THR A 127 0.84 9.05 1.89
N CYS A 128 0.68 9.19 0.59
CA CYS A 128 1.75 8.86 -0.36
C CYS A 128 1.62 9.67 -1.65
N PRO A 129 2.27 10.85 -1.73
CA PRO A 129 2.48 11.51 -3.00
C PRO A 129 3.40 10.69 -3.92
N HIS A 130 2.98 10.60 -5.19
CA HIS A 130 3.74 10.02 -6.28
C HIS A 130 3.88 11.04 -7.39
N TRP A 131 5.07 11.14 -7.96
CA TRP A 131 5.30 12.04 -9.07
C TRP A 131 6.41 11.54 -9.98
N GLY A 132 6.42 12.03 -11.21
CA GLY A 132 7.47 11.75 -12.18
C GLY A 132 8.16 13.02 -12.64
N THR A 133 9.48 12.93 -12.80
CA THR A 133 10.33 13.97 -13.39
C THR A 133 11.16 13.40 -14.54
N LEU A 134 11.65 14.25 -15.40
CA LEU A 134 12.62 13.88 -16.42
C LEU A 134 14.00 14.39 -15.98
N ASP A 135 14.98 13.49 -15.95
CA ASP A 135 16.37 13.84 -15.64
C ASP A 135 17.11 14.34 -16.86
N TRP A 136 16.78 13.75 -18.01
CA TRP A 136 17.43 14.04 -19.27
C TRP A 136 16.50 13.75 -20.46
N VAL A 137 16.62 14.56 -21.50
CA VAL A 137 15.96 14.38 -22.79
C VAL A 137 16.96 14.71 -23.89
N SER A 138 17.11 13.84 -24.90
CA SER A 138 18.02 14.04 -26.02
C SER A 138 17.67 15.31 -26.78
N GLY A 139 18.68 16.16 -27.01
CA GLY A 139 18.52 17.43 -27.73
C GLY A 139 17.89 18.57 -26.94
N MET A 140 17.63 18.41 -25.63
CA MET A 140 17.07 19.45 -24.77
C MET A 140 18.05 19.84 -23.65
N GLU A 141 18.15 21.16 -23.39
CA GLU A 141 18.85 21.64 -22.21
C GLU A 141 17.99 21.46 -20.97
N LYS A 142 18.61 21.32 -19.81
CA LYS A 142 17.91 21.03 -18.53
C LYS A 142 16.82 22.05 -18.18
N GLU A 143 17.03 23.30 -18.54
CA GLU A 143 16.08 24.40 -18.32
C GLU A 143 14.81 24.30 -19.19
N GLN A 144 14.86 23.52 -20.26
CA GLN A 144 13.75 23.28 -21.16
C GLN A 144 12.92 22.07 -20.72
N ILE A 145 13.50 21.21 -19.87
CA ILE A 145 12.82 20.07 -19.31
C ILE A 145 11.87 20.57 -18.23
N GLY A 146 10.58 20.34 -18.42
CA GLY A 146 9.52 20.80 -17.53
C GLY A 146 9.60 20.22 -16.12
N GLY A 147 8.61 20.53 -15.30
CA GLY A 147 8.50 20.04 -13.94
C GLY A 147 8.06 18.57 -13.86
N ARG A 148 7.03 18.30 -13.06
CA ARG A 148 6.47 16.95 -12.95
C ARG A 148 5.60 16.65 -14.16
N TRP A 149 5.77 15.48 -14.75
CA TRP A 149 4.95 15.02 -15.86
C TRP A 149 3.68 14.28 -15.39
N TYR A 150 3.69 13.72 -14.18
CA TYR A 150 2.50 13.30 -13.45
C TYR A 150 2.67 13.59 -11.97
N ASP A 151 1.55 13.71 -11.27
CA ASP A 151 1.50 14.00 -9.84
C ASP A 151 0.18 13.50 -9.27
N ASN A 152 0.25 12.65 -8.28
CA ASN A 152 -0.93 12.19 -7.56
C ASN A 152 -0.64 11.96 -6.08
N ASP A 153 -1.69 12.05 -5.30
CA ASP A 153 -1.68 11.82 -3.88
C ASP A 153 -2.70 10.75 -3.49
N VAL A 154 -2.37 10.05 -2.42
CA VAL A 154 -3.24 9.06 -1.78
C VAL A 154 -3.30 9.32 -0.30
N ASP A 155 -4.53 9.38 0.25
CA ASP A 155 -4.79 9.39 1.68
C ASP A 155 -5.66 8.20 2.07
N LYS A 156 -5.29 7.55 3.15
CA LYS A 156 -6.05 6.44 3.70
C LYS A 156 -6.12 6.52 5.22
N HIS A 157 -7.34 6.50 5.75
CA HIS A 157 -7.60 6.21 7.15
C HIS A 157 -8.11 4.79 7.30
N ASP A 158 -7.60 4.08 8.28
CA ASP A 158 -8.03 2.73 8.64
C ASP A 158 -8.21 2.67 10.15
N ALA A 159 -9.42 2.46 10.60
CA ALA A 159 -9.75 2.40 12.02
C ALA A 159 -10.56 1.13 12.33
N ASN A 160 -10.24 0.48 13.42
CA ASN A 160 -11.06 -0.63 13.91
C ASN A 160 -11.25 -0.59 15.42
N LEU A 161 -12.37 -1.14 15.84
CA LEU A 161 -12.67 -1.43 17.25
C LEU A 161 -13.06 -2.90 17.36
N PHE A 162 -12.65 -3.55 18.43
CA PHE A 162 -13.02 -4.91 18.69
C PHE A 162 -13.35 -5.15 20.17
N ALA A 163 -14.21 -6.11 20.41
CA ALA A 163 -14.50 -6.64 21.74
C ALA A 163 -14.62 -8.17 21.66
N ARG A 164 -13.90 -8.87 22.51
CA ARG A 164 -13.86 -10.32 22.61
C ARG A 164 -14.18 -10.76 24.02
N ALA A 165 -15.00 -11.80 24.14
CA ALA A 165 -15.30 -12.47 25.40
C ALA A 165 -15.07 -13.99 25.26
N ASN A 166 -14.38 -14.58 26.23
CA ASN A 166 -14.26 -16.01 26.41
C ASN A 166 -14.80 -16.36 27.79
N TRP A 167 -15.78 -17.24 27.83
CA TRP A 167 -16.47 -17.60 29.08
C TRP A 167 -16.47 -19.11 29.30
N SER A 168 -15.83 -19.57 30.37
CA SER A 168 -15.89 -20.97 30.82
C SER A 168 -17.17 -21.19 31.64
N VAL A 169 -18.27 -21.52 30.95
CA VAL A 169 -19.63 -21.65 31.54
C VAL A 169 -19.70 -22.78 32.54
N ALA A 170 -19.21 -23.95 32.15
CA ALA A 170 -19.24 -25.16 32.95
C ALA A 170 -17.94 -25.98 32.74
N LYS A 171 -17.78 -27.07 33.47
CA LYS A 171 -16.66 -27.98 33.24
C LYS A 171 -16.69 -28.52 31.80
N GLY A 172 -15.61 -28.26 31.07
CA GLY A 172 -15.47 -28.62 29.67
C GLY A 172 -16.20 -27.74 28.66
N LEU A 173 -17.11 -26.83 29.06
CA LEU A 173 -17.86 -25.96 28.15
C LEU A 173 -17.32 -24.52 28.17
N ARG A 174 -16.90 -24.07 27.02
CA ARG A 174 -16.48 -22.67 26.80
C ARG A 174 -17.29 -22.02 25.68
N LEU A 175 -17.67 -20.79 25.88
CA LEU A 175 -18.31 -19.95 24.88
C LEU A 175 -17.34 -18.82 24.52
N PHE A 176 -17.39 -18.38 23.28
CA PHE A 176 -16.70 -17.18 22.86
C PHE A 176 -17.59 -16.30 21.97
N ALA A 177 -17.39 -15.01 22.07
CA ALA A 177 -17.93 -14.01 21.16
C ALA A 177 -16.85 -13.01 20.81
N ASP A 178 -16.82 -12.56 19.56
CA ASP A 178 -15.89 -11.58 19.03
C ASP A 178 -16.67 -10.64 18.11
N LEU A 179 -16.61 -9.36 18.37
CA LEU A 179 -17.23 -8.33 17.56
C LEU A 179 -16.13 -7.39 17.06
N GLN A 180 -16.12 -7.13 15.77
CA GLN A 180 -15.22 -6.16 15.15
C GLN A 180 -16.01 -5.23 14.27
N TYR A 181 -15.71 -3.94 14.39
CA TYR A 181 -16.13 -2.91 13.46
C TYR A 181 -14.88 -2.27 12.87
N ARG A 182 -14.82 -2.13 11.54
CA ARG A 182 -13.72 -1.48 10.82
C ARG A 182 -14.28 -0.42 9.89
N TYR A 183 -13.65 0.73 9.90
CA TYR A 183 -13.87 1.84 8.99
C TYR A 183 -12.62 2.07 8.17
N VAL A 184 -12.79 2.22 6.84
CA VAL A 184 -11.71 2.58 5.93
C VAL A 184 -12.20 3.74 5.07
N SER A 185 -11.44 4.83 5.05
CA SER A 185 -11.58 5.92 4.09
C SER A 185 -10.36 5.93 3.18
N TYR A 186 -10.60 5.99 1.88
CA TYR A 186 -9.56 6.01 0.86
C TYR A 186 -9.85 7.10 -0.14
N GLN A 187 -8.91 8.01 -0.30
CA GLN A 187 -8.96 9.10 -1.27
C GLN A 187 -7.69 9.05 -2.13
N ALA A 188 -7.86 9.25 -3.44
CA ALA A 188 -6.75 9.40 -4.37
C ALA A 188 -7.13 10.43 -5.42
N TRP A 189 -6.22 11.35 -5.71
CA TRP A 189 -6.44 12.45 -6.62
C TRP A 189 -5.16 12.85 -7.36
N GLY A 190 -5.35 13.58 -8.47
CA GLY A 190 -4.27 14.01 -9.35
C GLY A 190 -4.30 13.30 -10.69
N VAL A 191 -3.16 13.01 -11.26
CA VAL A 191 -3.01 12.27 -12.51
C VAL A 191 -1.99 11.15 -12.34
N ASN A 192 -2.24 10.00 -12.98
CA ASN A 192 -1.27 8.91 -12.99
C ASN A 192 -0.33 9.03 -14.22
N ASP A 193 0.57 8.09 -14.34
CA ASP A 193 1.61 8.02 -15.36
C ASP A 193 1.14 7.37 -16.68
N ASN A 194 -0.16 7.31 -16.93
CA ASN A 194 -0.73 6.77 -18.15
C ASN A 194 -1.29 7.89 -19.02
N TYR A 195 -0.68 8.12 -20.17
CA TYR A 195 -1.16 9.07 -21.15
C TYR A 195 -2.37 8.50 -21.90
N VAL A 196 -3.43 9.26 -21.97
CA VAL A 196 -4.70 8.83 -22.58
C VAL A 196 -4.85 9.36 -24.00
N SER A 197 -4.74 10.67 -24.18
CA SER A 197 -4.86 11.36 -25.46
C SER A 197 -4.44 12.83 -25.32
N GLU A 198 -4.28 13.52 -26.44
CA GLU A 198 -3.98 14.97 -26.46
C GLU A 198 -5.05 15.83 -25.74
N GLU A 199 -6.32 15.43 -25.81
CA GLU A 199 -7.41 16.17 -25.16
C GLU A 199 -7.42 16.00 -23.65
N VAL A 200 -7.05 14.81 -23.16
CA VAL A 200 -7.12 14.42 -21.73
C VAL A 200 -5.76 14.59 -21.05
N GLY A 201 -4.67 14.38 -21.79
CA GLY A 201 -3.34 14.30 -21.23
C GLY A 201 -3.15 13.02 -20.39
N MET A 202 -2.56 13.16 -19.21
CA MET A 202 -2.42 12.08 -18.25
C MET A 202 -3.75 11.66 -17.65
N GLN A 203 -3.93 10.38 -17.41
CA GLN A 203 -5.17 9.82 -16.86
C GLN A 203 -5.48 10.42 -15.48
N PRO A 204 -6.65 11.12 -15.32
CA PRO A 204 -7.02 11.69 -14.04
C PRO A 204 -7.39 10.61 -13.04
N ILE A 205 -6.99 10.83 -11.79
CA ILE A 205 -7.39 10.04 -10.63
C ILE A 205 -8.32 10.89 -9.79
N ASN A 206 -9.49 10.36 -9.48
CA ASN A 206 -10.44 10.97 -8.54
C ASN A 206 -11.23 9.86 -7.85
N VAL A 207 -10.70 9.37 -6.73
CA VAL A 207 -11.30 8.30 -5.95
C VAL A 207 -11.59 8.85 -4.55
N ASP A 208 -12.83 8.70 -4.11
CA ASP A 208 -13.26 8.93 -2.72
C ASP A 208 -14.19 7.80 -2.33
N LYS A 209 -13.73 6.94 -1.44
CA LYS A 209 -14.44 5.74 -1.01
C LYS A 209 -14.37 5.58 0.50
N GLN A 210 -15.51 5.19 1.07
CA GLN A 210 -15.62 4.85 2.47
C GLN A 210 -16.24 3.47 2.61
N TYR A 211 -15.70 2.68 3.51
CA TYR A 211 -16.13 1.31 3.76
C TYR A 211 -16.36 1.11 5.25
N HIS A 212 -17.41 0.35 5.55
CA HIS A 212 -17.79 -0.01 6.90
C HIS A 212 -17.97 -1.53 6.95
N PHE A 213 -17.26 -2.18 7.84
CA PHE A 213 -17.30 -3.62 7.97
C PHE A 213 -17.71 -3.97 9.41
N PHE A 214 -18.67 -4.86 9.54
CA PHE A 214 -19.08 -5.40 10.83
C PHE A 214 -18.93 -6.91 10.80
N ASN A 215 -17.97 -7.45 11.54
CA ASN A 215 -17.55 -8.84 11.53
C ASN A 215 -17.81 -9.51 12.87
N PRO A 216 -19.05 -9.97 13.15
CA PRO A 216 -19.36 -10.74 14.35
C PRO A 216 -18.90 -12.18 14.20
N ARG A 217 -18.41 -12.75 15.29
CA ARG A 217 -18.07 -14.15 15.41
C ARG A 217 -18.49 -14.69 16.77
N ALA A 218 -19.08 -15.87 16.83
CA ALA A 218 -19.40 -16.53 18.07
C ALA A 218 -19.22 -18.05 17.93
N GLY A 219 -19.03 -18.72 19.04
CA GLY A 219 -18.93 -20.17 19.02
C GLY A 219 -18.82 -20.78 20.42
N LEU A 220 -18.68 -22.07 20.41
CA LEU A 220 -18.53 -22.86 21.63
C LEU A 220 -17.48 -23.95 21.40
N SER A 221 -16.85 -24.39 22.49
CA SER A 221 -16.11 -25.64 22.55
C SER A 221 -16.53 -26.43 23.76
N TYR A 222 -16.56 -27.78 23.58
CA TYR A 222 -16.89 -28.72 24.63
C TYR A 222 -15.87 -29.86 24.69
N THR A 223 -15.20 -29.97 25.84
CA THR A 223 -14.23 -31.03 26.12
C THR A 223 -14.91 -32.16 26.88
N LEU A 224 -15.01 -33.33 26.27
CA LEU A 224 -15.60 -34.54 26.85
C LEU A 224 -14.51 -35.43 27.41
N ALA A 225 -14.63 -35.81 28.70
CA ALA A 225 -13.75 -36.74 29.41
C ALA A 225 -12.23 -36.40 29.30
N ASP A 226 -11.88 -35.11 29.20
CA ASP A 226 -10.54 -34.58 29.09
C ASP A 226 -9.72 -35.16 27.90
N ARG A 227 -10.39 -35.76 26.89
CA ARG A 227 -9.73 -36.41 25.74
C ARG A 227 -10.26 -35.96 24.37
N ASN A 228 -11.51 -35.58 24.27
CA ASN A 228 -12.15 -35.22 23.00
C ASN A 228 -12.65 -33.78 23.10
N GLU A 229 -12.30 -32.94 22.15
CA GLU A 229 -12.80 -31.58 22.04
C GLU A 229 -13.67 -31.44 20.79
N PHE A 230 -14.87 -30.92 20.98
CA PHE A 230 -15.81 -30.56 19.93
C PHE A 230 -15.91 -29.04 19.91
N TYR A 231 -15.87 -28.41 18.73
CA TYR A 231 -16.08 -26.98 18.60
C TYR A 231 -17.08 -26.68 17.49
N PHE A 232 -17.81 -25.61 17.68
CA PHE A 232 -18.65 -24.99 16.67
C PHE A 232 -18.40 -23.51 16.66
N SER A 233 -18.28 -22.90 15.45
CA SER A 233 -18.15 -21.47 15.31
C SER A 233 -18.91 -20.98 14.09
N PHE A 234 -19.48 -19.80 14.23
CA PHE A 234 -20.10 -19.02 13.15
C PHE A 234 -19.43 -17.65 13.08
N ALA A 235 -19.15 -17.19 11.87
CA ALA A 235 -18.55 -15.87 11.61
C ALA A 235 -19.18 -15.26 10.37
N VAL A 236 -19.35 -13.94 10.41
CA VAL A 236 -19.63 -13.11 9.24
C VAL A 236 -18.37 -12.32 8.94
N ALA A 237 -17.93 -12.35 7.69
CA ALA A 237 -16.83 -11.54 7.18
C ALA A 237 -17.32 -10.73 5.97
N GLN A 238 -16.98 -9.45 5.96
CA GLN A 238 -17.31 -8.50 4.90
C GLN A 238 -16.02 -7.91 4.32
#